data_2ca21eaef7fc8c460dd9c6e0ee67cf10
#
_entry.id   2ca21eaef7fc8c460dd9c6e0ee67cf10
#
_cell.length_a   1.000
_cell.length_b   1.000
_cell.length_c   1.000
_cell.angle_alpha   90.00
_cell.angle_beta   90.00
_cell.angle_gamma   90.00
#
_symmetry.space_group_name_H-M   'P 1'
#
loop_
_entity.id
_entity.type
_entity.pdbx_description
1 polymer ?
#
loop_
_entity_poly.entity_id
_entity_poly.type
_entity_poly.pdbx_seq_one_letter_code
_entity_poly.pdbx_strand_id
1 'polypeptide(L)'
;MERAADADETARIAALLAEAVDAGAFGFSSTILNQHMGFGGRPLACRNASRDELKTYANVLRDRRKGAIEVALTRQIGVLEEDQCEVLDLLLEESRRPVTFIALFDRDDISEAVRDTLKRAAPMIAKGARPQTSPLPLTREIDMRSPFSFAAFPSWKRVFADKSPEAQK
;
A
#
# COMPACT_ATOMS: atom_id res chain seq x y z
N MET A 1 -9.05 -12.81 4.12
CA MET A 1 -8.66 -12.58 5.52
C MET A 1 -9.07 -11.15 5.84
N GLU A 2 -9.83 -10.93 6.91
CA GLU A 2 -10.43 -9.61 7.22
C GLU A 2 -9.93 -9.08 8.58
N ARG A 3 -8.80 -9.59 9.04
CA ARG A 3 -8.12 -9.20 10.28
C ARG A 3 -6.62 -9.06 10.06
N ALA A 4 -5.92 -8.47 11.01
CA ALA A 4 -4.46 -8.53 11.07
C ALA A 4 -3.98 -9.98 11.26
N ALA A 5 -2.77 -10.29 10.82
CA ALA A 5 -2.12 -11.54 11.10
C ALA A 5 -1.82 -11.66 12.61
N ASP A 6 -1.94 -12.85 13.15
CA ASP A 6 -1.45 -13.12 14.50
C ASP A 6 0.08 -13.30 14.52
N ALA A 7 0.65 -13.53 15.70
CA ALA A 7 2.09 -13.62 15.86
C ALA A 7 2.71 -14.80 15.07
N ASP A 8 2.04 -15.94 15.05
CA ASP A 8 2.53 -17.13 14.35
C ASP A 8 2.43 -16.95 12.83
N GLU A 9 1.32 -16.37 12.34
CA GLU A 9 1.14 -16.01 10.93
C GLU A 9 2.19 -14.99 10.50
N THR A 10 2.42 -13.95 11.30
CA THR A 10 3.43 -12.92 11.04
C THR A 10 4.83 -13.53 10.95
N ALA A 11 5.18 -14.42 11.88
CA ALA A 11 6.47 -15.11 11.87
C ALA A 11 6.64 -15.99 10.61
N ARG A 12 5.59 -16.70 10.21
CA ARG A 12 5.62 -17.53 9.00
C ARG A 12 5.76 -16.71 7.73
N ILE A 13 5.05 -15.59 7.62
CA ILE A 13 5.17 -14.66 6.48
C ILE A 13 6.57 -14.05 6.44
N ALA A 14 7.12 -13.66 7.59
CA ALA A 14 8.48 -13.15 7.69
C ALA A 14 9.53 -14.19 7.24
N ALA A 15 9.35 -15.47 7.58
CA ALA A 15 10.21 -16.53 7.10
C ALA A 15 10.16 -16.71 5.58
N LEU A 16 8.94 -16.69 5.00
CA LEU A 16 8.77 -16.75 3.54
C LEU A 16 9.39 -15.54 2.82
N LEU A 17 9.23 -14.33 3.40
CA LEU A 17 9.88 -13.12 2.87
C LEU A 17 11.41 -13.28 2.93
N ALA A 18 11.90 -13.84 4.01
CA ALA A 18 13.31 -14.11 4.19
C ALA A 18 13.87 -15.03 3.10
N GLU A 19 13.21 -16.15 2.85
CA GLU A 19 13.55 -17.11 1.79
C GLU A 19 13.50 -16.44 0.41
N ALA A 20 12.47 -15.65 0.15
CA ALA A 20 12.32 -14.94 -1.13
C ALA A 20 13.47 -13.94 -1.36
N VAL A 21 13.86 -13.15 -0.34
CA VAL A 21 14.97 -12.21 -0.44
C VAL A 21 16.31 -12.92 -0.62
N ASP A 22 16.50 -14.06 0.05
CA ASP A 22 17.69 -14.89 -0.09
C ASP A 22 17.78 -15.52 -1.49
N ALA A 23 16.62 -15.84 -2.08
CA ALA A 23 16.51 -16.32 -3.46
C ALA A 23 16.62 -15.22 -4.53
N GLY A 24 16.72 -13.93 -4.15
CA GLY A 24 16.95 -12.82 -5.07
C GLY A 24 15.77 -11.88 -5.27
N ALA A 25 14.70 -11.98 -4.47
CA ALA A 25 13.61 -11.00 -4.52
C ALA A 25 14.10 -9.60 -4.14
N PHE A 26 13.52 -8.58 -4.79
CA PHE A 26 13.88 -7.17 -4.57
C PHE A 26 13.35 -6.58 -3.26
N GLY A 27 12.55 -7.31 -2.51
CA GLY A 27 11.92 -6.85 -1.28
C GLY A 27 10.46 -7.23 -1.22
N PHE A 28 9.63 -6.37 -0.63
CA PHE A 28 8.18 -6.60 -0.59
C PHE A 28 7.40 -5.32 -0.89
N SER A 29 6.13 -5.50 -1.25
CA SER A 29 5.18 -4.39 -1.37
C SER A 29 3.98 -4.60 -0.44
N SER A 30 3.38 -3.48 -0.03
CA SER A 30 2.18 -3.47 0.80
C SER A 30 1.27 -2.30 0.43
N THR A 31 0.07 -2.28 0.99
CA THR A 31 -0.88 -1.20 0.77
C THR A 31 -1.75 -0.96 1.99
N ILE A 32 -2.08 0.30 2.25
CA ILE A 32 -3.12 0.70 3.21
C ILE A 32 -4.31 1.35 2.51
N LEU A 33 -4.32 1.36 1.17
CA LEU A 33 -5.35 2.04 0.38
C LEU A 33 -6.70 1.33 0.43
N ASN A 34 -7.76 2.08 0.74
CA ASN A 34 -9.11 1.55 0.79
C ASN A 34 -9.60 1.02 -0.56
N GLN A 35 -9.15 1.60 -1.66
CA GLN A 35 -9.49 1.20 -3.02
C GLN A 35 -8.80 -0.09 -3.50
N HIS A 36 -7.80 -0.59 -2.77
CA HIS A 36 -7.18 -1.87 -3.06
C HIS A 36 -8.01 -3.00 -2.49
N MET A 37 -8.94 -3.45 -3.31
CA MET A 37 -9.88 -4.53 -2.99
C MET A 37 -9.51 -5.79 -3.74
N GLY A 38 -9.67 -6.92 -3.10
CA GLY A 38 -9.49 -8.24 -3.68
C GLY A 38 -10.80 -8.80 -4.25
N PHE A 39 -10.77 -10.07 -4.58
CA PHE A 39 -11.92 -10.78 -5.14
C PHE A 39 -13.16 -10.66 -4.24
N GLY A 40 -14.29 -10.39 -4.86
CA GLY A 40 -15.59 -10.25 -4.18
C GLY A 40 -15.67 -9.04 -3.25
N GLY A 41 -14.91 -7.96 -3.52
CA GLY A 41 -14.96 -6.72 -2.74
C GLY A 41 -14.36 -6.84 -1.33
N ARG A 42 -13.55 -7.86 -1.07
CA ARG A 42 -12.85 -8.02 0.20
C ARG A 42 -11.59 -7.17 0.25
N PRO A 43 -11.22 -6.58 1.39
CA PRO A 43 -9.93 -5.92 1.53
C PRO A 43 -8.78 -6.89 1.19
N LEU A 44 -7.72 -6.38 0.57
CA LEU A 44 -6.47 -7.14 0.51
C LEU A 44 -5.95 -7.37 1.94
N ALA A 45 -5.43 -8.56 2.23
CA ALA A 45 -4.98 -8.94 3.58
C ALA A 45 -3.94 -7.94 4.14
N CYS A 46 -3.02 -7.48 3.32
CA CYS A 46 -1.97 -6.54 3.71
C CYS A 46 -2.51 -5.15 4.16
N ARG A 47 -3.76 -4.79 3.80
CA ARG A 47 -4.39 -3.56 4.31
C ARG A 47 -4.69 -3.60 5.81
N ASN A 48 -4.80 -4.79 6.36
CA ASN A 48 -5.09 -5.01 7.78
C ASN A 48 -3.80 -5.24 8.59
N ALA A 49 -2.63 -5.13 7.95
CA ALA A 49 -1.36 -5.33 8.64
C ALA A 49 -1.20 -4.36 9.80
N SER A 50 -0.88 -4.89 10.97
CA SER A 50 -0.55 -4.10 12.13
C SER A 50 0.83 -3.43 11.98
N ARG A 51 1.12 -2.42 12.80
CA ARG A 51 2.46 -1.81 12.82
C ARG A 51 3.54 -2.83 13.21
N ASP A 52 3.25 -3.75 14.12
CA ASP A 52 4.18 -4.80 14.54
C ASP A 52 4.44 -5.82 13.41
N GLU A 53 3.41 -6.14 12.64
CA GLU A 53 3.54 -6.96 11.43
C GLU A 53 4.45 -6.29 10.41
N LEU A 54 4.19 -5.02 10.07
CA LEU A 54 5.02 -4.25 9.13
C LEU A 54 6.47 -4.10 9.62
N LYS A 55 6.67 -3.86 10.91
CA LYS A 55 7.98 -3.82 11.56
C LYS A 55 8.72 -5.14 11.41
N THR A 56 8.05 -6.25 11.65
CA THR A 56 8.64 -7.59 11.52
C THR A 56 9.15 -7.83 10.10
N TYR A 57 8.38 -7.47 9.08
CA TYR A 57 8.78 -7.61 7.68
C TYR A 57 9.92 -6.66 7.29
N ALA A 58 9.87 -5.42 7.77
CA ALA A 58 10.95 -4.45 7.57
C ALA A 58 12.28 -4.96 8.15
N ASN A 59 12.25 -5.57 9.33
CA ASN A 59 13.42 -6.14 9.98
C ASN A 59 14.06 -7.28 9.18
N VAL A 60 13.27 -8.07 8.44
CA VAL A 60 13.80 -9.09 7.53
C VAL A 60 14.77 -8.49 6.51
N LEU A 61 14.40 -7.34 5.91
CA LEU A 61 15.25 -6.65 4.94
C LEU A 61 16.48 -6.01 5.59
N ARG A 62 16.31 -5.46 6.79
CA ARG A 62 17.44 -4.92 7.57
C ARG A 62 18.49 -5.98 7.84
N ASP A 63 18.07 -7.13 8.37
CA ASP A 63 18.97 -8.19 8.80
C ASP A 63 19.74 -8.79 7.62
N ARG A 64 19.12 -8.80 6.44
CA ARG A 64 19.76 -9.24 5.18
C ARG A 64 20.53 -8.14 4.48
N ARG A 65 20.38 -6.89 4.88
CA ARG A 65 20.96 -5.71 4.21
C ARG A 65 20.65 -5.65 2.71
N LYS A 66 19.50 -6.17 2.31
CA LYS A 66 19.05 -6.28 0.91
C LYS A 66 17.64 -5.76 0.74
N GLY A 67 17.31 -5.43 -0.50
CA GLY A 67 15.96 -5.13 -0.93
C GLY A 67 15.52 -3.70 -0.68
N ALA A 68 14.27 -3.46 -1.05
CA ALA A 68 13.54 -2.21 -0.86
C ALA A 68 12.08 -2.53 -0.51
N ILE A 69 11.37 -1.53 -0.02
CA ILE A 69 9.93 -1.64 0.28
C ILE A 69 9.20 -0.71 -0.69
N GLU A 70 8.10 -1.18 -1.26
CA GLU A 70 7.12 -0.35 -1.96
C GLU A 70 5.83 -0.34 -1.17
N VAL A 71 5.24 0.84 -0.94
CA VAL A 71 4.00 0.93 -0.20
C VAL A 71 3.01 1.91 -0.83
N ALA A 72 1.78 1.46 -1.02
CA ALA A 72 0.69 2.33 -1.44
C ALA A 72 0.07 2.99 -0.20
N LEU A 73 0.42 4.28 0.02
CA LEU A 73 0.12 5.00 1.26
C LEU A 73 -1.01 6.02 1.14
N THR A 74 -1.01 6.83 0.06
CA THR A 74 -1.89 8.00 -0.02
C THR A 74 -3.35 7.60 -0.24
N ARG A 75 -4.14 7.51 0.83
CA ARG A 75 -5.58 7.18 0.76
C ARG A 75 -6.33 8.16 -0.13
N GLN A 76 -6.01 9.42 -0.03
CA GLN A 76 -6.39 10.43 -1.01
C GLN A 76 -5.20 10.65 -1.94
N ILE A 77 -5.36 10.32 -3.22
CA ILE A 77 -4.27 10.39 -4.20
C ILE A 77 -3.59 11.76 -4.15
N GLY A 78 -2.28 11.77 -4.02
CA GLY A 78 -1.46 12.98 -3.96
C GLY A 78 -1.40 13.66 -2.59
N VAL A 79 -2.15 13.20 -1.59
CA VAL A 79 -2.15 13.77 -0.23
C VAL A 79 -1.56 12.80 0.77
N LEU A 80 -0.49 13.19 1.43
CA LEU A 80 0.15 12.42 2.49
C LEU A 80 -0.33 12.92 3.86
N GLU A 81 -1.03 12.07 4.60
CA GLU A 81 -1.57 12.35 5.94
C GLU A 81 -0.56 11.98 7.04
N GLU A 82 -0.80 12.42 8.28
CA GLU A 82 0.12 12.25 9.39
C GLU A 82 0.38 10.76 9.72
N ASP A 83 -0.69 9.98 9.86
CA ASP A 83 -0.57 8.54 10.15
C ASP A 83 0.14 7.74 9.05
N GLN A 84 0.10 8.25 7.82
CA GLN A 84 0.82 7.71 6.68
C GLN A 84 2.31 8.07 6.74
N CYS A 85 2.64 9.27 7.23
CA CYS A 85 4.02 9.65 7.53
C CYS A 85 4.61 8.72 8.58
N GLU A 86 3.84 8.42 9.64
CA GLU A 86 4.29 7.49 10.70
C GLU A 86 4.56 6.07 10.17
N VAL A 87 3.72 5.57 9.25
CA VAL A 87 3.97 4.26 8.59
C VAL A 87 5.22 4.31 7.74
N LEU A 88 5.41 5.39 6.96
CA LEU A 88 6.58 5.56 6.13
C LEU A 88 7.87 5.63 6.96
N ASP A 89 7.83 6.38 8.06
CA ASP A 89 8.96 6.54 8.97
C ASP A 89 9.30 5.21 9.68
N LEU A 90 8.29 4.49 10.15
CA LEU A 90 8.44 3.13 10.70
C LEU A 90 9.16 2.20 9.73
N LEU A 91 8.72 2.15 8.47
CA LEU A 91 9.31 1.28 7.46
C LEU A 91 10.76 1.65 7.17
N LEU A 92 11.09 2.94 7.10
CA LEU A 92 12.45 3.43 6.90
C LEU A 92 13.38 3.08 8.07
N GLU A 93 12.94 3.36 9.29
CA GLU A 93 13.73 3.16 10.49
C GLU A 93 13.99 1.68 10.77
N GLU A 94 12.96 0.86 10.65
CA GLU A 94 13.07 -0.56 10.95
C GLU A 94 13.79 -1.34 9.85
N SER A 95 13.56 -1.01 8.58
CA SER A 95 14.25 -1.71 7.48
C SER A 95 15.66 -1.22 7.23
N ARG A 96 15.93 0.06 7.46
CA ARG A 96 17.16 0.77 7.02
C ARG A 96 17.41 0.56 5.52
N ARG A 97 16.33 0.48 4.74
CA ARG A 97 16.34 0.25 3.30
C ARG A 97 15.55 1.32 2.60
N PRO A 98 15.76 1.52 1.29
CA PRO A 98 14.92 2.43 0.53
C PRO A 98 13.46 2.03 0.61
N VAL A 99 12.58 3.01 0.79
CA VAL A 99 11.12 2.83 0.77
C VAL A 99 10.55 3.72 -0.31
N THR A 100 9.91 3.13 -1.31
CA THR A 100 9.15 3.89 -2.30
C THR A 100 7.69 3.93 -1.90
N PHE A 101 7.01 5.03 -2.19
CA PHE A 101 5.58 5.14 -1.88
C PHE A 101 4.79 5.79 -3.02
N ILE A 102 3.57 5.32 -3.22
CA ILE A 102 2.61 5.90 -4.16
C ILE A 102 1.48 6.60 -3.39
N ALA A 103 0.95 7.73 -3.87
CA ALA A 103 1.25 8.30 -5.16
C ALA A 103 1.51 9.79 -5.02
N LEU A 104 2.44 10.31 -5.81
CA LEU A 104 2.66 11.74 -5.95
C LEU A 104 2.04 12.17 -7.29
N PHE A 105 0.83 12.73 -7.24
CA PHE A 105 0.10 13.19 -8.42
C PHE A 105 -0.41 14.61 -8.20
N ASP A 106 -0.32 15.40 -9.24
CA ASP A 106 -0.99 16.70 -9.27
C ASP A 106 -2.51 16.51 -9.41
N ARG A 107 -3.27 17.46 -8.86
CA ARG A 107 -4.72 17.39 -8.80
C ARG A 107 -5.33 18.78 -9.00
N ASP A 108 -6.26 18.87 -9.95
CA ASP A 108 -6.98 20.12 -10.22
C ASP A 108 -7.90 20.54 -9.06
N ASP A 109 -8.41 19.57 -8.28
CA ASP A 109 -9.33 19.81 -7.16
C ASP A 109 -8.61 20.08 -5.83
N ILE A 110 -7.30 19.87 -5.76
CA ILE A 110 -6.46 20.17 -4.59
C ILE A 110 -5.20 20.85 -5.09
N SER A 111 -5.27 22.18 -5.19
CA SER A 111 -4.07 22.97 -5.49
C SER A 111 -2.99 22.70 -4.45
N GLU A 112 -1.73 22.67 -4.87
CA GLU A 112 -0.56 22.47 -4.00
C GLU A 112 -0.39 21.05 -3.41
N ALA A 113 -1.24 20.07 -3.76
CA ALA A 113 -1.18 18.70 -3.22
C ALA A 113 0.23 18.09 -3.32
N VAL A 114 0.88 18.24 -4.48
CA VAL A 114 2.24 17.77 -4.71
C VAL A 114 3.25 18.48 -3.80
N ARG A 115 3.16 19.81 -3.75
CA ARG A 115 4.09 20.63 -2.96
C ARG A 115 3.97 20.32 -1.47
N ASP A 116 2.75 20.23 -0.96
CA ASP A 116 2.50 19.93 0.45
C ASP A 116 2.92 18.52 0.80
N THR A 117 2.66 17.55 -0.07
CA THR A 117 3.12 16.17 0.10
C THR A 117 4.64 16.09 0.11
N LEU A 118 5.34 16.75 -0.82
CA LEU A 118 6.80 16.80 -0.83
C LEU A 118 7.38 17.49 0.40
N LYS A 119 6.77 18.58 0.84
CA LYS A 119 7.16 19.30 2.08
C LYS A 119 7.01 18.41 3.31
N ARG A 120 5.89 17.73 3.43
CA ARG A 120 5.61 16.79 4.52
C ARG A 120 6.54 15.58 4.49
N ALA A 121 6.79 15.03 3.31
CA ALA A 121 7.67 13.89 3.12
C ALA A 121 9.18 14.23 3.20
N ALA A 122 9.58 15.50 3.22
CA ALA A 122 10.99 15.91 3.17
C ALA A 122 11.87 15.22 4.22
N PRO A 123 11.48 15.09 5.51
CA PRO A 123 12.29 14.36 6.49
C PRO A 123 12.49 12.88 6.13
N MET A 124 11.45 12.21 5.64
CA MET A 124 11.50 10.81 5.22
C MET A 124 12.29 10.64 3.92
N ILE A 125 12.20 11.60 2.99
CA ILE A 125 13.02 11.61 1.77
C ILE A 125 14.50 11.70 2.13
N ALA A 126 14.88 12.50 3.11
CA ALA A 126 16.23 12.57 3.61
C ALA A 126 16.73 11.23 4.21
N LYS A 127 15.84 10.43 4.79
CA LYS A 127 16.10 9.07 5.29
C LYS A 127 16.10 7.98 4.21
N GLY A 128 15.68 8.28 2.98
CA GLY A 128 15.65 7.30 1.89
C GLY A 128 14.28 6.97 1.30
N ALA A 129 13.23 7.70 1.69
CA ALA A 129 11.94 7.59 1.01
C ALA A 129 12.02 8.11 -0.43
N ARG A 130 11.23 7.51 -1.31
CA ARG A 130 11.15 7.90 -2.73
C ARG A 130 9.69 7.93 -3.17
N PRO A 131 9.08 9.12 -3.33
CA PRO A 131 7.74 9.22 -3.88
C PRO A 131 7.73 8.82 -5.34
N GLN A 132 6.69 8.10 -5.75
CA GLN A 132 6.49 7.68 -7.13
C GLN A 132 5.41 8.52 -7.80
N THR A 133 5.68 8.87 -9.04
CA THR A 133 4.72 9.54 -9.93
C THR A 133 4.68 8.83 -11.28
N SER A 134 3.60 9.03 -12.02
CA SER A 134 3.51 8.57 -13.42
C SER A 134 3.92 9.72 -14.36
N PRO A 135 4.76 9.46 -15.36
CA PRO A 135 5.06 10.45 -16.40
C PRO A 135 3.93 10.64 -17.41
N LEU A 136 2.91 9.79 -17.35
CA LEU A 136 1.75 9.81 -18.22
C LEU A 136 0.48 10.10 -17.42
N PRO A 137 -0.54 10.70 -18.06
CA PRO A 137 -1.86 10.84 -17.45
C PRO A 137 -2.38 9.48 -16.98
N LEU A 138 -2.99 9.47 -15.79
CA LEU A 138 -3.57 8.25 -15.23
C LEU A 138 -4.91 7.97 -15.91
N THR A 139 -4.87 7.23 -17.02
CA THR A 139 -6.06 6.77 -17.73
C THR A 139 -6.32 5.31 -17.40
N ARG A 140 -7.56 5.00 -17.04
CA ARG A 140 -7.99 3.63 -16.74
C ARG A 140 -9.26 3.31 -17.49
N GLU A 141 -9.24 2.20 -18.22
CA GLU A 141 -10.46 1.57 -18.73
C GLU A 141 -11.03 0.63 -17.66
N ILE A 142 -12.34 0.70 -17.44
CA ILE A 142 -13.05 -0.13 -16.48
C ILE A 142 -14.14 -0.90 -17.22
N ASP A 143 -14.07 -2.23 -17.19
CA ASP A 143 -15.14 -3.09 -17.66
C ASP A 143 -16.16 -3.29 -16.52
N MET A 144 -17.42 -2.97 -16.79
CA MET A 144 -18.51 -3.14 -15.82
C MET A 144 -18.83 -4.61 -15.51
N ARG A 145 -18.26 -5.57 -16.24
CA ARG A 145 -18.31 -6.99 -15.86
C ARG A 145 -17.42 -7.30 -14.66
N SER A 146 -16.40 -6.47 -14.42
CA SER A 146 -15.50 -6.58 -13.27
C SER A 146 -15.22 -5.20 -12.66
N PRO A 147 -16.24 -4.55 -12.08
CA PRO A 147 -16.13 -3.16 -11.62
C PRO A 147 -15.42 -3.04 -10.26
N PHE A 148 -14.37 -3.82 -10.02
CA PHE A 148 -13.70 -3.90 -8.71
C PHE A 148 -13.21 -2.55 -8.19
N SER A 149 -12.90 -1.60 -9.07
CA SER A 149 -12.47 -0.25 -8.70
C SER A 149 -13.54 0.52 -7.92
N PHE A 150 -14.81 0.15 -8.05
CA PHE A 150 -15.91 0.74 -7.32
C PHE A 150 -16.21 0.03 -5.98
N ALA A 151 -15.57 -1.11 -5.72
CA ALA A 151 -15.85 -1.92 -4.53
C ALA A 151 -15.58 -1.17 -3.20
N ALA A 152 -14.73 -0.15 -3.21
CA ALA A 152 -14.46 0.68 -2.05
C ALA A 152 -15.55 1.72 -1.76
N PHE A 153 -16.43 2.02 -2.73
CA PHE A 153 -17.48 3.03 -2.54
C PHE A 153 -18.65 2.45 -1.76
N PRO A 154 -19.15 3.17 -0.72
CA PRO A 154 -20.28 2.71 0.07
C PRO A 154 -21.54 2.40 -0.75
N SER A 155 -21.82 3.17 -1.80
CA SER A 155 -22.96 2.98 -2.70
C SER A 155 -22.91 1.66 -3.48
N TRP A 156 -21.71 1.11 -3.70
CA TRP A 156 -21.49 -0.13 -4.44
C TRP A 156 -21.47 -1.38 -3.55
N LYS A 157 -21.47 -1.22 -2.21
CA LYS A 157 -21.45 -2.36 -1.27
C LYS A 157 -22.57 -3.36 -1.54
N ARG A 158 -23.76 -2.90 -1.93
CA ARG A 158 -24.90 -3.78 -2.25
C ARG A 158 -24.63 -4.62 -3.48
N VAL A 159 -24.03 -4.03 -4.51
CA VAL A 159 -23.69 -4.74 -5.76
C VAL A 159 -22.68 -5.87 -5.49
N PHE A 160 -21.69 -5.61 -4.64
CA PHE A 160 -20.68 -6.61 -4.29
C PHE A 160 -21.11 -7.60 -3.20
N ALA A 161 -22.20 -7.32 -2.48
CA ALA A 161 -22.76 -8.22 -1.48
C ALA A 161 -23.49 -9.40 -2.14
N ASP A 162 -24.20 -9.15 -3.22
CA ASP A 162 -24.81 -10.19 -4.05
C ASP A 162 -23.81 -10.69 -5.07
N LYS A 163 -23.45 -11.96 -4.94
CA LYS A 163 -22.42 -12.60 -5.77
C LYS A 163 -23.01 -13.35 -6.96
N SER A 164 -24.33 -13.29 -7.16
CA SER A 164 -24.94 -13.92 -8.31
C SER A 164 -24.60 -13.15 -9.59
N PRO A 165 -24.30 -13.83 -10.71
CA PRO A 165 -24.05 -13.17 -11.98
C PRO A 165 -25.25 -12.35 -12.47
N GLU A 166 -26.46 -12.71 -12.06
CA GLU A 166 -27.71 -12.04 -12.40
C GLU A 166 -27.85 -10.70 -11.69
N ALA A 167 -27.45 -10.63 -10.41
CA ALA A 167 -27.51 -9.40 -9.63
C ALA A 167 -26.41 -8.40 -9.98
N GLN A 168 -25.36 -8.84 -10.65
CA GLN A 168 -24.22 -8.01 -11.04
C GLN A 168 -24.32 -7.50 -12.49
N LYS A 169 -25.37 -7.88 -13.23
CA LYS A 169 -25.68 -7.35 -14.57
C LYS A 169 -26.55 -6.10 -14.47
#